data_07d68daebe45cb9294f4c58da8b6a3c8
#
_entry.id   07d68daebe45cb9294f4c58da8b6a3c8
#
_cell.length_a   1.000
_cell.length_b   1.000
_cell.length_c   1.000
_cell.angle_alpha   90.00
_cell.angle_beta   90.00
_cell.angle_gamma   90.00
#
_symmetry.space_group_name_H-M   'P 1'
#
loop_
_entity.id
_entity.type
_entity.pdbx_description
1 polymer ?
#
loop_
_entity_poly.entity_id
_entity_poly.type
_entity_poly.pdbx_seq_one_letter_code
_entity_poly.pdbx_strand_id
1 'polypeptide(L)'
;LTHFHADHVGSLPVLIMGMWLEKRTSPLVIHGLKVTLEKAVQLLDLFGWKDWPNMFPVRFNMVDDNGAVNFITDGGMRISALPVLHLVPTIGLRVESDEGRVIAYSCDTEPCPNVIRLADGADVLLQESAGLAKGHTSPEQAGELAAAAGVRKLILVHYDNRVAESELLGAAREKFSGEVLLAKDLLVV
;
A
#
# COMPACT_ATOMS: atom_id res chain seq x y z
N LEU A 1 -4.64 -6.42 0.23
CA LEU A 1 -5.41 -5.36 0.93
C LEU A 1 -4.67 -4.99 2.19
N THR A 2 -4.31 -3.73 2.36
CA THR A 2 -3.53 -3.24 3.50
C THR A 2 -4.38 -3.00 4.74
N HIS A 3 -5.55 -2.39 4.59
CA HIS A 3 -6.52 -2.15 5.66
C HIS A 3 -7.93 -1.93 5.10
N PHE A 4 -8.93 -1.76 5.98
CA PHE A 4 -10.32 -1.62 5.57
C PHE A 4 -10.84 -0.20 5.81
N HIS A 5 -10.41 0.74 4.96
CA HIS A 5 -11.05 2.05 4.77
C HIS A 5 -11.66 2.13 3.37
N ALA A 6 -12.66 2.99 3.19
CA ALA A 6 -13.47 3.02 1.97
C ALA A 6 -12.66 3.37 0.71
N ASP A 7 -11.68 4.23 0.81
CA ASP A 7 -10.78 4.65 -0.25
C ASP A 7 -9.76 3.56 -0.65
N HIS A 8 -9.54 2.55 0.20
CA HIS A 8 -8.65 1.42 -0.08
C HIS A 8 -9.38 0.15 -0.55
N VAL A 9 -10.65 -0.02 -0.21
CA VAL A 9 -11.40 -1.25 -0.55
C VAL A 9 -12.71 -1.00 -1.30
N GLY A 10 -13.16 0.25 -1.40
CA GLY A 10 -14.48 0.55 -1.98
C GLY A 10 -14.62 0.14 -3.45
N SER A 11 -13.54 0.11 -4.21
CA SER A 11 -13.55 -0.35 -5.60
C SER A 11 -13.34 -1.87 -5.77
N LEU A 12 -13.12 -2.64 -4.71
CA LEU A 12 -12.89 -4.08 -4.79
C LEU A 12 -14.05 -4.84 -5.48
N PRO A 13 -15.34 -4.57 -5.15
CA PRO A 13 -16.44 -5.22 -5.85
C PRO A 13 -16.46 -4.91 -7.36
N VAL A 14 -16.15 -3.67 -7.73
CA VAL A 14 -16.10 -3.24 -9.14
C VAL A 14 -14.94 -3.91 -9.88
N LEU A 15 -13.79 -4.04 -9.24
CA LEU A 15 -12.62 -4.75 -9.79
C LEU A 15 -12.95 -6.22 -10.06
N ILE A 16 -13.57 -6.91 -9.09
CA ILE A 16 -13.93 -8.33 -9.23
C ILE A 16 -15.00 -8.50 -10.32
N MET A 17 -15.99 -7.60 -10.35
CA MET A 17 -17.01 -7.59 -11.40
C MET A 17 -16.40 -7.37 -12.79
N GLY A 18 -15.46 -6.43 -12.93
CA GLY A 18 -14.74 -6.21 -14.18
C GLY A 18 -13.99 -7.45 -14.65
N MET A 19 -13.25 -8.10 -13.77
CA MET A 19 -12.54 -9.35 -14.08
C MET A 19 -13.51 -10.48 -14.50
N TRP A 20 -14.69 -10.56 -13.87
CA TRP A 20 -15.71 -11.52 -14.22
C TRP A 20 -16.33 -11.22 -15.59
N LEU A 21 -16.64 -9.96 -15.90
CA LEU A 21 -17.15 -9.53 -17.21
C LEU A 21 -16.15 -9.82 -18.33
N GLU A 22 -14.84 -9.66 -18.06
CA GLU A 22 -13.73 -10.03 -18.97
C GLU A 22 -13.50 -11.55 -19.02
N LYS A 23 -14.40 -12.36 -18.44
CA LYS A 23 -14.37 -13.83 -18.47
C LYS A 23 -13.07 -14.42 -17.91
N ARG A 24 -12.52 -13.83 -16.86
CA ARG A 24 -11.40 -14.39 -16.13
C ARG A 24 -11.71 -15.82 -15.69
N THR A 25 -10.78 -16.74 -15.89
CA THR A 25 -10.91 -18.13 -15.42
C THR A 25 -9.84 -18.50 -14.39
N SER A 26 -8.70 -17.78 -14.41
CA SER A 26 -7.62 -18.03 -13.46
C SER A 26 -7.99 -17.54 -12.04
N PRO A 27 -7.56 -18.26 -11.00
CA PRO A 27 -7.79 -17.83 -9.62
C PRO A 27 -7.26 -16.41 -9.35
N LEU A 28 -7.96 -15.65 -8.50
CA LEU A 28 -7.45 -14.43 -7.88
C LEU A 28 -7.16 -14.72 -6.41
N VAL A 29 -5.95 -14.39 -5.97
CA VAL A 29 -5.59 -14.49 -4.55
C VAL A 29 -5.52 -13.08 -3.98
N ILE A 30 -6.27 -12.86 -2.88
CA ILE A 30 -6.30 -11.59 -2.15
C ILE A 30 -5.63 -11.83 -0.80
N HIS A 31 -4.53 -11.12 -0.57
CA HIS A 31 -3.81 -11.17 0.72
C HIS A 31 -4.19 -9.98 1.59
N GLY A 32 -4.17 -10.16 2.91
CA GLY A 32 -4.42 -9.09 3.86
C GLY A 32 -4.53 -9.60 5.30
N LEU A 33 -4.64 -8.68 6.24
CA LEU A 33 -4.92 -9.04 7.64
C LEU A 33 -6.28 -9.71 7.76
N LYS A 34 -6.42 -10.62 8.71
CA LYS A 34 -7.68 -11.36 8.96
C LYS A 34 -8.89 -10.44 9.00
N VAL A 35 -8.86 -9.39 9.81
CA VAL A 35 -9.99 -8.45 9.97
C VAL A 35 -10.32 -7.71 8.67
N THR A 36 -9.32 -7.39 7.86
CA THR A 36 -9.50 -6.73 6.55
C THR A 36 -10.16 -7.68 5.57
N LEU A 37 -9.70 -8.92 5.50
CA LEU A 37 -10.26 -9.94 4.60
C LEU A 37 -11.69 -10.33 4.98
N GLU A 38 -12.00 -10.49 6.27
CA GLU A 38 -13.34 -10.79 6.75
C GLU A 38 -14.35 -9.70 6.31
N LYS A 39 -13.97 -8.42 6.48
CA LYS A 39 -14.80 -7.30 6.03
C LYS A 39 -14.88 -7.20 4.50
N ALA A 40 -13.80 -7.50 3.78
CA ALA A 40 -13.79 -7.54 2.32
C ALA A 40 -14.75 -8.61 1.78
N VAL A 41 -14.78 -9.80 2.40
CA VAL A 41 -15.76 -10.84 2.06
C VAL A 41 -17.18 -10.36 2.32
N GLN A 42 -17.46 -9.75 3.48
CA GLN A 42 -18.77 -9.20 3.79
C GLN A 42 -19.20 -8.13 2.76
N LEU A 43 -18.28 -7.24 2.37
CA LEU A 43 -18.54 -6.24 1.33
C LEU A 43 -18.93 -6.89 0.00
N LEU A 44 -18.22 -7.91 -0.43
CA LEU A 44 -18.51 -8.65 -1.65
C LEU A 44 -19.84 -9.44 -1.55
N ASP A 45 -20.12 -10.03 -0.40
CA ASP A 45 -21.35 -10.79 -0.15
C ASP A 45 -22.62 -9.92 -0.28
N LEU A 46 -22.52 -8.60 -0.02
CA LEU A 46 -23.61 -7.66 -0.27
C LEU A 46 -24.02 -7.61 -1.76
N PHE A 47 -23.12 -7.94 -2.67
CA PHE A 47 -23.36 -7.98 -4.11
C PHE A 47 -23.64 -9.40 -4.64
N GLY A 48 -23.73 -10.41 -3.79
CA GLY A 48 -24.04 -11.80 -4.18
C GLY A 48 -23.00 -12.40 -5.15
N TRP A 49 -21.74 -11.98 -5.06
CA TRP A 49 -20.69 -12.31 -6.02
C TRP A 49 -20.47 -13.82 -6.24
N LYS A 50 -20.75 -14.66 -5.23
CA LYS A 50 -20.57 -16.12 -5.29
C LYS A 50 -21.58 -16.79 -6.23
N ASP A 51 -22.72 -16.13 -6.47
CA ASP A 51 -23.82 -16.66 -7.30
C ASP A 51 -23.71 -16.18 -8.76
N TRP A 52 -22.70 -15.40 -9.11
CA TRP A 52 -22.51 -14.95 -10.50
C TRP A 52 -22.15 -16.14 -11.40
N PRO A 53 -22.82 -16.29 -12.58
CA PRO A 53 -22.59 -17.42 -13.47
C PRO A 53 -21.12 -17.51 -13.91
N ASN A 54 -20.53 -18.70 -13.81
CA ASN A 54 -19.12 -18.93 -14.18
C ASN A 54 -18.11 -18.04 -13.45
N MET A 55 -18.39 -17.69 -12.19
CA MET A 55 -17.47 -16.92 -11.36
C MET A 55 -16.13 -17.65 -11.22
N PHE A 56 -15.04 -16.92 -11.43
CA PHE A 56 -13.68 -17.44 -11.25
C PHE A 56 -13.37 -17.64 -9.76
N PRO A 57 -12.44 -18.54 -9.40
CA PRO A 57 -12.08 -18.76 -8.01
C PRO A 57 -11.42 -17.52 -7.38
N VAL A 58 -11.92 -17.07 -6.24
CA VAL A 58 -11.28 -16.05 -5.40
C VAL A 58 -10.87 -16.68 -4.08
N ARG A 59 -9.60 -16.51 -3.71
CA ARG A 59 -9.02 -17.04 -2.48
C ARG A 59 -8.54 -15.89 -1.60
N PHE A 60 -8.75 -16.01 -0.29
CA PHE A 60 -8.32 -15.02 0.69
C PHE A 60 -7.23 -15.63 1.56
N ASN A 61 -6.01 -15.10 1.48
CA ASN A 61 -4.87 -15.57 2.24
C ASN A 61 -4.53 -14.57 3.34
N MET A 62 -4.60 -15.02 4.59
CA MET A 62 -4.24 -14.19 5.74
C MET A 62 -2.74 -13.91 5.77
N VAL A 63 -2.40 -12.67 6.07
CA VAL A 63 -1.06 -12.19 6.41
C VAL A 63 -0.99 -12.07 7.92
N ASP A 64 0.09 -12.60 8.51
CA ASP A 64 0.35 -12.46 9.94
C ASP A 64 0.77 -11.01 10.25
N ASP A 65 0.30 -10.46 11.36
CA ASP A 65 0.65 -9.12 11.84
C ASP A 65 1.85 -9.12 12.82
N ASN A 66 2.40 -10.31 13.13
CA ASN A 66 3.48 -10.47 14.12
C ASN A 66 4.90 -10.28 13.58
N GLY A 67 5.07 -9.95 12.31
CA GLY A 67 6.41 -9.73 11.75
C GLY A 67 6.46 -9.65 10.24
N ALA A 68 7.66 -9.50 9.69
CA ALA A 68 7.90 -9.54 8.26
C ALA A 68 7.64 -10.95 7.74
N VAL A 69 6.57 -11.15 7.02
CA VAL A 69 6.22 -12.43 6.41
C VAL A 69 6.43 -12.34 4.91
N ASN A 70 7.30 -13.18 4.37
CA ASN A 70 7.41 -13.38 2.94
C ASN A 70 6.23 -14.24 2.50
N PHE A 71 5.21 -13.67 1.88
CA PHE A 71 3.98 -14.38 1.57
C PHE A 71 3.65 -14.50 0.09
N ILE A 72 4.39 -13.82 -0.78
CA ILE A 72 4.25 -14.00 -2.22
C ILE A 72 5.63 -14.14 -2.84
N THR A 73 5.81 -15.24 -3.55
CA THR A 73 6.89 -15.43 -4.52
C THR A 73 6.21 -15.87 -5.81
N ASP A 74 5.88 -14.94 -6.67
CA ASP A 74 5.32 -15.22 -7.99
C ASP A 74 5.86 -14.20 -8.99
N GLY A 75 6.15 -14.65 -10.20
CA GLY A 75 6.63 -13.79 -11.28
C GLY A 75 7.91 -13.04 -10.97
N GLY A 76 8.83 -13.61 -10.17
CA GLY A 76 10.11 -12.98 -9.86
C GLY A 76 10.01 -11.85 -8.82
N MET A 77 8.96 -11.81 -8.01
CA MET A 77 8.78 -10.84 -6.94
C MET A 77 8.60 -11.51 -5.58
N ARG A 78 9.19 -10.93 -4.55
CA ARG A 78 8.98 -11.29 -3.16
C ARG A 78 8.33 -10.12 -2.43
N ILE A 79 7.17 -10.36 -1.81
CA ILE A 79 6.44 -9.34 -1.06
C ILE A 79 6.46 -9.70 0.42
N SER A 80 6.84 -8.74 1.25
CA SER A 80 6.75 -8.83 2.70
C SER A 80 5.93 -7.67 3.27
N ALA A 81 5.39 -7.86 4.47
CA ALA A 81 4.55 -6.88 5.15
C ALA A 81 4.96 -6.71 6.60
N LEU A 82 4.79 -5.50 7.13
CA LEU A 82 4.89 -5.20 8.56
C LEU A 82 3.68 -4.37 9.00
N PRO A 83 3.21 -4.55 10.24
CA PRO A 83 2.19 -3.68 10.80
C PRO A 83 2.71 -2.25 10.90
N VAL A 84 1.86 -1.27 10.58
CA VAL A 84 2.13 0.16 10.69
C VAL A 84 1.10 0.83 11.60
N LEU A 85 1.30 2.07 11.96
CA LEU A 85 0.52 2.76 13.00
C LEU A 85 -0.59 3.60 12.38
N HIS A 86 -1.78 3.05 12.33
CA HIS A 86 -2.97 3.73 11.78
C HIS A 86 -4.19 3.56 12.69
N LEU A 87 -5.32 4.15 12.30
CA LEU A 87 -6.58 4.12 13.06
C LEU A 87 -7.22 2.73 13.15
N VAL A 88 -6.92 1.88 12.19
CA VAL A 88 -7.33 0.47 12.11
C VAL A 88 -6.10 -0.41 11.84
N PRO A 89 -6.17 -1.73 12.11
CA PRO A 89 -5.07 -2.63 11.77
C PRO A 89 -4.66 -2.50 10.31
N THR A 90 -3.41 -2.09 10.08
CA THR A 90 -2.87 -1.72 8.76
C THR A 90 -1.48 -2.31 8.59
N ILE A 91 -1.16 -2.72 7.38
CA ILE A 91 0.18 -3.18 6.98
C ILE A 91 0.77 -2.30 5.89
N GLY A 92 2.04 -1.96 6.04
CA GLY A 92 2.88 -1.49 4.94
C GLY A 92 3.53 -2.67 4.22
N LEU A 93 4.04 -2.45 3.03
CA LEU A 93 4.54 -3.48 2.13
C LEU A 93 5.97 -3.17 1.67
N ARG A 94 6.76 -4.23 1.47
CA ARG A 94 8.04 -4.19 0.76
C ARG A 94 8.00 -5.20 -0.37
N VAL A 95 8.28 -4.75 -1.58
CA VAL A 95 8.32 -5.55 -2.81
C VAL A 95 9.75 -5.58 -3.31
N GLU A 96 10.28 -6.77 -3.49
CA GLU A 96 11.63 -7.02 -4.01
C GLU A 96 11.52 -7.84 -5.30
N SER A 97 12.12 -7.36 -6.38
CA SER A 97 12.23 -8.14 -7.62
C SER A 97 13.46 -9.04 -7.60
N ASP A 98 13.47 -10.10 -8.43
CA ASP A 98 14.65 -10.97 -8.61
C ASP A 98 15.89 -10.21 -9.13
N GLU A 99 15.69 -9.05 -9.76
CA GLU A 99 16.75 -8.15 -10.21
C GLU A 99 17.33 -7.27 -9.09
N GLY A 100 16.81 -7.43 -7.86
CA GLY A 100 17.24 -6.66 -6.69
C GLY A 100 16.65 -5.26 -6.59
N ARG A 101 15.62 -4.92 -7.36
CA ARG A 101 14.86 -3.68 -7.20
C ARG A 101 13.94 -3.77 -6.00
N VAL A 102 13.90 -2.72 -5.20
CA VAL A 102 13.12 -2.67 -3.96
C VAL A 102 12.21 -1.46 -3.94
N ILE A 103 10.93 -1.71 -3.74
CA ILE A 103 9.91 -0.68 -3.51
C ILE A 103 9.27 -0.93 -2.15
N ALA A 104 9.22 0.10 -1.31
CA ALA A 104 8.46 0.10 -0.07
C ALA A 104 7.21 0.97 -0.22
N TYR A 105 6.12 0.53 0.38
CA TYR A 105 4.86 1.27 0.46
C TYR A 105 4.41 1.35 1.91
N SER A 106 4.36 2.55 2.47
CA SER A 106 3.98 2.76 3.86
C SER A 106 2.54 2.35 4.16
N CYS A 107 1.65 2.46 3.18
CA CYS A 107 0.22 2.59 3.40
C CYS A 107 -0.10 3.78 4.33
N ASP A 108 -1.32 3.91 4.83
CA ASP A 108 -1.70 4.97 5.77
C ASP A 108 -1.10 4.69 7.14
N THR A 109 -0.36 5.65 7.68
CA THR A 109 0.37 5.46 8.94
C THR A 109 0.88 6.77 9.54
N GLU A 110 0.93 6.83 10.86
CA GLU A 110 1.84 7.75 11.54
C GLU A 110 3.29 7.32 11.34
N PRO A 111 4.28 8.22 11.50
CA PRO A 111 5.68 7.83 11.50
C PRO A 111 5.94 6.72 12.52
N CYS A 112 6.51 5.61 12.07
CA CYS A 112 6.81 4.49 12.97
C CYS A 112 8.06 3.70 12.50
N PRO A 113 8.73 2.97 13.42
CA PRO A 113 9.93 2.22 13.09
C PRO A 113 9.74 1.17 11.98
N ASN A 114 8.54 0.62 11.83
CA ASN A 114 8.29 -0.40 10.82
C ASN A 114 8.27 0.17 9.40
N VAL A 115 7.93 1.45 9.21
CA VAL A 115 8.10 2.13 7.91
C VAL A 115 9.58 2.18 7.54
N ILE A 116 10.46 2.56 8.48
CA ILE A 116 11.90 2.59 8.25
C ILE A 116 12.42 1.18 7.91
N ARG A 117 11.97 0.15 8.62
CA ARG A 117 12.36 -1.25 8.35
C ARG A 117 11.91 -1.75 6.98
N LEU A 118 10.69 -1.40 6.55
CA LEU A 118 10.18 -1.74 5.21
C LEU A 118 11.00 -1.06 4.12
N ALA A 119 11.36 0.20 4.36
CA ALA A 119 12.03 1.05 3.39
C ALA A 119 13.57 0.95 3.45
N ASP A 120 14.15 0.19 4.38
CA ASP A 120 15.60 0.07 4.55
C ASP A 120 16.30 -0.24 3.24
N GLY A 121 17.11 0.72 2.75
CA GLY A 121 17.83 0.65 1.49
C GLY A 121 16.96 0.49 0.23
N ALA A 122 15.68 0.82 0.27
CA ALA A 122 14.81 0.70 -0.90
C ALA A 122 15.19 1.69 -2.02
N ASP A 123 14.97 1.30 -3.26
CA ASP A 123 15.12 2.21 -4.41
C ASP A 123 14.05 3.29 -4.36
N VAL A 124 12.82 2.93 -3.97
CA VAL A 124 11.67 3.84 -3.89
C VAL A 124 10.89 3.60 -2.61
N LEU A 125 10.58 4.67 -1.89
CA LEU A 125 9.57 4.68 -0.84
C LEU A 125 8.33 5.44 -1.35
N LEU A 126 7.21 4.72 -1.45
CA LEU A 126 5.88 5.32 -1.59
C LEU A 126 5.38 5.61 -0.18
N GLN A 127 5.38 6.89 0.22
CA GLN A 127 4.98 7.32 1.55
C GLN A 127 3.72 8.15 1.50
N GLU A 128 2.72 7.78 2.31
CA GLU A 128 1.56 8.61 2.52
C GLU A 128 1.95 9.95 3.15
N SER A 129 1.21 11.01 2.85
CA SER A 129 1.51 12.36 3.31
C SER A 129 0.25 13.22 3.47
N ALA A 130 -0.78 12.66 4.11
CA ALA A 130 -2.07 13.33 4.30
C ALA A 130 -2.03 14.50 5.31
N GLY A 131 -0.95 14.64 6.07
CA GLY A 131 -0.75 15.72 7.03
C GLY A 131 -0.64 15.24 8.46
N LEU A 132 -0.74 16.17 9.43
CA LEU A 132 -0.55 15.90 10.86
C LEU A 132 -1.79 15.32 11.54
N ALA A 133 -2.80 14.86 10.79
CA ALA A 133 -3.95 14.20 11.39
C ALA A 133 -3.53 12.87 12.03
N LYS A 134 -4.24 12.47 13.10
CA LYS A 134 -4.00 11.17 13.75
C LYS A 134 -4.10 10.02 12.74
N GLY A 135 -3.14 9.14 12.79
CA GLY A 135 -3.06 7.99 11.88
C GLY A 135 -2.35 8.28 10.56
N HIS A 136 -1.80 9.48 10.38
CA HIS A 136 -1.18 9.93 9.14
C HIS A 136 0.19 10.57 9.34
N THR A 137 0.89 10.78 8.23
CA THR A 137 2.23 11.37 8.14
C THR A 137 2.16 12.70 7.39
N SER A 138 2.88 13.73 7.83
CA SER A 138 3.05 14.96 7.06
C SER A 138 4.13 14.79 5.97
N PRO A 139 4.15 15.65 4.92
CA PRO A 139 5.21 15.62 3.92
C PRO A 139 6.62 15.79 4.52
N GLU A 140 6.75 16.60 5.56
CA GLU A 140 8.00 16.81 6.29
C GLU A 140 8.44 15.52 7.01
N GLN A 141 7.54 14.87 7.73
CA GLN A 141 7.79 13.57 8.37
C GLN A 141 8.08 12.46 7.35
N ALA A 142 7.43 12.50 6.18
CA ALA A 142 7.75 11.58 5.07
C ALA A 142 9.20 11.73 4.62
N GLY A 143 9.71 12.97 4.54
CA GLY A 143 11.12 13.25 4.27
C GLY A 143 12.05 12.69 5.36
N GLU A 144 11.67 12.82 6.64
CA GLU A 144 12.44 12.26 7.77
C GLU A 144 12.52 10.73 7.71
N LEU A 145 11.41 10.06 7.43
CA LEU A 145 11.36 8.62 7.27
C LEU A 145 12.22 8.15 6.09
N ALA A 146 12.14 8.84 4.95
CA ALA A 146 12.93 8.55 3.77
C ALA A 146 14.44 8.68 4.04
N ALA A 147 14.85 9.75 4.73
CA ALA A 147 16.23 9.96 5.14
C ALA A 147 16.72 8.88 6.11
N ALA A 148 15.90 8.55 7.12
CA ALA A 148 16.25 7.54 8.12
C ALA A 148 16.36 6.13 7.52
N ALA A 149 15.57 5.81 6.50
CA ALA A 149 15.58 4.53 5.80
C ALA A 149 16.67 4.45 4.70
N GLY A 150 17.33 5.56 4.36
CA GLY A 150 18.36 5.60 3.33
C GLY A 150 17.85 5.26 1.93
N VAL A 151 16.60 5.60 1.61
CA VAL A 151 16.02 5.34 0.28
C VAL A 151 16.67 6.24 -0.78
N ARG A 152 16.56 5.86 -2.05
CA ARG A 152 17.07 6.67 -3.16
C ARG A 152 16.05 7.72 -3.61
N LYS A 153 14.76 7.35 -3.61
CA LYS A 153 13.65 8.17 -4.10
C LYS A 153 12.47 8.10 -3.14
N LEU A 154 11.88 9.24 -2.85
CA LEU A 154 10.62 9.38 -2.11
C LEU A 154 9.51 9.80 -3.06
N ILE A 155 8.41 9.09 -3.04
CA ILE A 155 7.20 9.47 -3.76
C ILE A 155 6.09 9.68 -2.75
N LEU A 156 5.59 10.91 -2.65
CA LEU A 156 4.48 11.24 -1.79
C LEU A 156 3.18 10.77 -2.43
N VAL A 157 2.40 10.00 -1.68
CA VAL A 157 1.06 9.52 -2.04
C VAL A 157 0.06 9.96 -0.97
N HIS A 158 -1.24 9.81 -1.22
CA HIS A 158 -2.31 10.10 -0.25
C HIS A 158 -2.16 11.50 0.38
N TYR A 159 -1.82 12.49 -0.42
CA TYR A 159 -1.63 13.88 0.01
C TYR A 159 -2.90 14.72 -0.22
N ASP A 160 -3.04 15.83 0.51
CA ASP A 160 -4.13 16.77 0.31
C ASP A 160 -3.91 17.57 -0.98
N ASN A 161 -4.74 17.34 -1.98
CA ASN A 161 -4.66 18.02 -3.29
C ASN A 161 -5.07 19.51 -3.26
N ARG A 162 -5.51 20.01 -2.11
CA ARG A 162 -5.77 21.44 -1.88
C ARG A 162 -4.50 22.22 -1.52
N VAL A 163 -3.45 21.50 -1.09
CA VAL A 163 -2.13 22.07 -0.81
C VAL A 163 -1.33 22.17 -2.10
N ALA A 164 -0.60 23.27 -2.29
CA ALA A 164 0.20 23.46 -3.48
C ALA A 164 1.31 22.39 -3.59
N GLU A 165 1.53 21.85 -4.79
CA GLU A 165 2.58 20.82 -5.04
C GLU A 165 3.96 21.29 -4.56
N SER A 166 4.28 22.57 -4.77
CA SER A 166 5.56 23.16 -4.33
C SER A 166 5.74 23.16 -2.82
N GLU A 167 4.65 23.30 -2.06
CA GLU A 167 4.65 23.27 -0.61
C GLU A 167 4.86 21.83 -0.10
N LEU A 168 4.12 20.86 -0.63
CA LEU A 168 4.27 19.44 -0.29
C LEU A 168 5.70 18.96 -0.56
N LEU A 169 6.20 19.23 -1.76
CA LEU A 169 7.56 18.87 -2.18
C LEU A 169 8.63 19.62 -1.37
N GLY A 170 8.40 20.90 -1.07
CA GLY A 170 9.31 21.73 -0.28
C GLY A 170 9.51 21.15 1.11
N ALA A 171 8.42 20.86 1.83
CA ALA A 171 8.45 20.33 3.19
C ALA A 171 9.21 18.97 3.26
N ALA A 172 8.97 18.07 2.33
CA ALA A 172 9.71 16.80 2.29
C ALA A 172 11.20 16.98 1.96
N ARG A 173 11.54 17.91 1.05
CA ARG A 173 12.93 18.20 0.64
C ARG A 173 13.76 18.90 1.71
N GLU A 174 13.14 19.54 2.69
CA GLU A 174 13.85 20.08 3.87
C GLU A 174 14.50 18.98 4.70
N LYS A 175 13.97 17.77 4.67
CA LYS A 175 14.41 16.62 5.49
C LYS A 175 15.08 15.51 4.68
N PHE A 176 14.88 15.47 3.36
CA PHE A 176 15.41 14.42 2.51
C PHE A 176 16.11 15.02 1.29
N SER A 177 17.40 14.69 1.13
CA SER A 177 18.25 15.20 0.05
C SER A 177 18.15 14.43 -1.27
N GLY A 178 17.45 13.28 -1.28
CA GLY A 178 17.24 12.49 -2.47
C GLY A 178 16.13 13.06 -3.39
N GLU A 179 15.81 12.30 -4.41
CA GLU A 179 14.72 12.68 -5.33
C GLU A 179 13.36 12.59 -4.64
N VAL A 180 12.56 13.68 -4.69
CA VAL A 180 11.19 13.73 -4.16
C VAL A 180 10.22 14.07 -5.27
N LEU A 181 9.21 13.21 -5.44
CA LEU A 181 8.12 13.35 -6.42
C LEU A 181 6.75 13.30 -5.72
N LEU A 182 5.73 13.85 -6.38
CA LEU A 182 4.32 13.58 -6.07
C LEU A 182 3.81 12.47 -7.00
N ALA A 183 3.11 11.50 -6.43
CA ALA A 183 2.43 10.50 -7.24
C ALA A 183 1.32 11.14 -8.07
N LYS A 184 1.22 10.74 -9.32
CA LYS A 184 0.13 11.09 -10.24
C LYS A 184 -0.26 9.83 -11.00
N ASP A 185 -1.51 9.79 -11.46
CA ASP A 185 -1.96 8.69 -12.30
C ASP A 185 -1.03 8.51 -13.50
N LEU A 186 -0.68 7.25 -13.78
CA LEU A 186 0.21 6.85 -14.88
C LEU A 186 1.67 7.34 -14.75
N LEU A 187 2.10 7.78 -13.57
CA LEU A 187 3.51 8.08 -13.32
C LEU A 187 4.34 6.79 -13.44
N VAL A 188 5.35 6.83 -14.31
CA VAL A 188 6.36 5.77 -14.44
C VAL A 188 7.63 6.21 -13.72
N VAL A 189 8.20 5.35 -12.88
CA VAL A 189 9.38 5.62 -12.04
C VAL A 189 10.45 4.55 -12.15
#